data_f54ab221a1679f4fa65064ef30ea511b
#
_entry.id   f54ab221a1679f4fa65064ef30ea511b
#
_cell.length_a   1.000
_cell.length_b   1.000
_cell.length_c   1.000
_cell.angle_alpha   90.00
_cell.angle_beta   90.00
_cell.angle_gamma   90.00
#
_symmetry.space_group_name_H-M   'P 1'
#
loop_
_entity.id
_entity.type
_entity.pdbx_description
1 polymer ?
#
loop_
_entity_poly.entity_id
_entity_poly.type
_entity_poly.pdbx_seq_one_letter_code
_entity_poly.pdbx_strand_id
1 'polypeptide(L)'
;MLTLYTAVGILRFEDCLKNHKTPIVINNHREYGLSEEEFILWSCLAFHIRQIHELHTAFSERLKLHNRSENIPMEPYLNRLIVRGLIVKGDGLTRIDALYRLLGELYLCPLKDNFATQLFSCIYLYLKRKIEKTDMAYFFRKVPLSPMEKVVLQIAKRVQISTAELAACVEHLSLIHISEPTRHLRIS
;
A
#
# COMPACT_ATOMS: atom_id res chain seq x y z
N MET A 1 3.61 22.26 -11.57
CA MET A 1 3.69 20.81 -11.72
C MET A 1 3.51 20.20 -10.35
N LEU A 2 2.61 19.25 -10.21
CA LEU A 2 2.27 18.62 -8.94
C LEU A 2 2.90 17.24 -8.89
N THR A 3 3.58 16.92 -7.78
CA THR A 3 4.23 15.63 -7.57
C THR A 3 3.58 14.90 -6.40
N LEU A 4 3.19 13.66 -6.61
CA LEU A 4 2.69 12.75 -5.61
C LEU A 4 3.71 11.67 -5.30
N TYR A 5 3.77 11.24 -4.04
CA TYR A 5 4.69 10.22 -3.54
C TYR A 5 3.93 9.11 -2.84
N THR A 6 4.38 7.86 -2.98
CA THR A 6 3.90 6.71 -2.19
C THR A 6 5.03 5.73 -1.94
N ALA A 7 4.89 4.95 -0.87
CA ALA A 7 5.83 3.88 -0.54
C ALA A 7 5.45 2.59 -1.25
N VAL A 8 6.46 1.80 -1.62
CA VAL A 8 6.32 0.48 -2.22
C VAL A 8 7.16 -0.54 -1.48
N GLY A 9 6.77 -1.81 -1.58
CA GLY A 9 7.43 -2.93 -0.93
C GLY A 9 6.69 -3.48 0.27
N ILE A 10 7.22 -4.56 0.84
CA ILE A 10 6.65 -5.27 1.99
C ILE A 10 7.58 -5.10 3.18
N LEU A 11 7.08 -4.51 4.27
CA LEU A 11 7.83 -4.33 5.50
C LEU A 11 7.94 -5.66 6.27
N ARG A 12 9.16 -5.96 6.71
CA ARG A 12 9.47 -7.02 7.68
C ARG A 12 10.37 -6.47 8.77
N PHE A 13 10.38 -7.14 9.93
CA PHE A 13 11.31 -6.86 11.00
C PHE A 13 12.18 -8.08 11.23
N GLU A 14 13.49 -7.89 11.16
CA GLU A 14 14.44 -8.93 11.53
C GLU A 14 14.94 -8.73 12.95
N ASP A 15 15.04 -9.85 13.69
CA ASP A 15 15.61 -9.87 15.03
C ASP A 15 17.14 -9.90 14.91
N CYS A 16 17.80 -8.79 15.17
CA CYS A 16 19.25 -8.76 15.33
C CYS A 16 19.67 -9.25 16.72
N LEU A 17 20.90 -9.81 16.81
CA LEU A 17 21.53 -10.48 17.98
C LEU A 17 21.51 -9.71 19.32
N LYS A 18 20.91 -8.52 19.41
CA LYS A 18 20.85 -7.66 20.61
C LYS A 18 19.45 -7.16 20.93
N ASN A 19 18.37 -7.92 20.65
CA ASN A 19 16.99 -7.48 20.89
C ASN A 19 16.56 -6.21 20.12
N HIS A 20 17.31 -5.77 19.12
CA HIS A 20 16.93 -4.69 18.23
C HIS A 20 16.28 -5.28 16.98
N LYS A 21 15.06 -4.86 16.69
CA LYS A 21 14.34 -5.18 15.45
C LYS A 21 14.73 -4.18 14.38
N THR A 22 15.39 -4.65 13.34
CA THR A 22 15.73 -3.81 12.18
C THR A 22 14.60 -3.86 11.17
N PRO A 23 14.06 -2.71 10.74
CA PRO A 23 13.07 -2.67 9.69
C PRO A 23 13.72 -2.93 8.33
N ILE A 24 13.20 -3.91 7.60
CA ILE A 24 13.63 -4.28 6.25
C ILE A 24 12.42 -4.18 5.32
N VAL A 25 12.61 -3.54 4.18
CA VAL A 25 11.60 -3.49 3.11
C VAL A 25 12.05 -4.37 1.96
N ILE A 26 11.17 -5.29 1.57
CA ILE A 26 11.37 -6.17 0.41
C ILE A 26 10.66 -5.56 -0.78
N ASN A 27 11.42 -5.29 -1.84
CA ASN A 27 10.89 -4.86 -3.12
C ASN A 27 11.64 -5.55 -4.27
N ASN A 28 10.92 -6.07 -5.25
CA ASN A 28 11.46 -6.81 -6.41
C ASN A 28 12.48 -7.90 -6.00
N HIS A 29 12.13 -8.72 -5.01
CA HIS A 29 12.97 -9.80 -4.45
C HIS A 29 14.30 -9.34 -3.84
N ARG A 30 14.46 -8.04 -3.58
CA ARG A 30 15.61 -7.47 -2.87
C ARG A 30 15.19 -6.96 -1.52
N GLU A 31 16.07 -7.16 -0.54
CA GLU A 31 15.89 -6.71 0.83
C GLU A 31 16.70 -5.45 1.08
N TYR A 32 16.06 -4.45 1.66
CA TYR A 32 16.65 -3.15 1.96
C TYR A 32 16.48 -2.84 3.44
N GLY A 33 17.57 -2.82 4.20
CA GLY A 33 17.58 -2.31 5.57
C GLY A 33 17.35 -0.80 5.57
N LEU A 34 16.49 -0.33 6.48
CA LEU A 34 16.19 1.08 6.64
C LEU A 34 16.85 1.63 7.92
N SER A 35 17.41 2.85 7.84
CA SER A 35 17.69 3.62 9.04
C SER A 35 16.40 4.02 9.75
N GLU A 36 16.49 4.48 10.98
CA GLU A 36 15.32 4.89 11.74
C GLU A 36 14.57 6.03 11.06
N GLU A 37 15.29 7.03 10.54
CA GLU A 37 14.71 8.16 9.81
C GLU A 37 14.12 7.72 8.46
N GLU A 38 14.78 6.83 7.74
CA GLU A 38 14.26 6.23 6.50
C GLU A 38 12.98 5.44 6.77
N PHE A 39 12.92 4.70 7.87
CA PHE A 39 11.73 3.97 8.27
C PHE A 39 10.58 4.90 8.65
N ILE A 40 10.85 5.97 9.42
CA ILE A 40 9.85 6.98 9.74
C ILE A 40 9.28 7.60 8.46
N LEU A 41 10.14 8.02 7.53
CA LEU A 41 9.73 8.63 6.26
C LEU A 41 8.93 7.65 5.38
N TRP A 42 9.43 6.43 5.21
CA TRP A 42 8.75 5.38 4.46
C TRP A 42 7.36 5.09 5.03
N SER A 43 7.25 5.02 6.36
CA SER A 43 6.00 4.75 7.07
C SER A 43 4.96 5.87 6.92
N CYS A 44 5.38 7.12 6.66
CA CYS A 44 4.47 8.21 6.35
C CYS A 44 3.73 8.02 5.02
N LEU A 45 4.29 7.21 4.12
CA LEU A 45 3.78 6.94 2.78
C LEU A 45 3.21 5.52 2.61
N ALA A 46 3.44 4.61 3.55
CA ALA A 46 3.08 3.18 3.42
C ALA A 46 1.59 2.93 3.12
N PHE A 47 0.71 3.83 3.58
CA PHE A 47 -0.75 3.73 3.36
C PHE A 47 -1.34 5.03 2.81
N HIS A 48 -0.49 5.94 2.32
CA HIS A 48 -0.91 7.26 1.89
C HIS A 48 -0.17 7.69 0.63
N ILE A 49 -0.89 8.40 -0.23
CA ILE A 49 -0.31 9.15 -1.34
C ILE A 49 -0.29 10.61 -0.92
N ARG A 50 0.90 11.23 -0.87
CA ARG A 50 1.08 12.58 -0.35
C ARG A 50 1.85 13.46 -1.31
N GLN A 51 1.57 14.77 -1.25
CA GLN A 51 2.41 15.80 -1.85
C GLN A 51 3.61 16.08 -0.94
N ILE A 52 4.64 16.76 -1.46
CA ILE A 52 5.88 17.02 -0.73
C ILE A 52 5.66 17.79 0.58
N HIS A 53 4.77 18.78 0.57
CA HIS A 53 4.47 19.58 1.77
C HIS A 53 3.70 18.76 2.84
N GLU A 54 2.73 17.92 2.42
CA GLU A 54 2.02 17.00 3.30
C GLU A 54 2.96 15.96 3.91
N LEU A 55 3.91 15.48 3.11
CA LEU A 55 4.94 14.54 3.54
C LEU A 55 5.87 15.16 4.56
N HIS A 56 6.32 16.40 4.32
CA HIS A 56 7.17 17.14 5.24
C HIS A 56 6.50 17.33 6.61
N THR A 57 5.24 17.76 6.62
CA THR A 57 4.45 17.89 7.85
C THR A 57 4.35 16.56 8.60
N ALA A 58 3.94 15.48 7.90
CA ALA A 58 3.79 14.17 8.51
C ALA A 58 5.12 13.59 9.03
N PHE A 59 6.23 13.84 8.33
CA PHE A 59 7.56 13.41 8.76
C PHE A 59 8.00 14.15 10.03
N SER A 60 7.84 15.48 10.07
CA SER A 60 8.17 16.29 11.25
C SER A 60 7.34 15.89 12.48
N GLU A 61 6.03 15.65 12.31
CA GLU A 61 5.17 15.17 13.39
C GLU A 61 5.62 13.82 13.94
N ARG A 62 6.01 12.88 13.06
CA ARG A 62 6.48 11.57 13.49
C ARG A 62 7.85 11.61 14.16
N LEU A 63 8.76 12.47 13.71
CA LEU A 63 10.04 12.70 14.39
C LEU A 63 9.83 13.16 15.84
N LYS A 64 8.88 14.09 16.08
CA LYS A 64 8.50 14.52 17.44
C LYS A 64 8.04 13.36 18.31
N LEU A 65 7.16 12.51 17.78
CA LEU A 65 6.67 11.34 18.51
C LEU A 65 7.78 10.34 18.88
N HIS A 66 8.86 10.31 18.10
CA HIS A 66 10.04 9.47 18.37
C HIS A 66 11.15 10.19 19.15
N ASN A 67 10.87 11.37 19.75
CA ASN A 67 11.84 12.20 20.48
C ASN A 67 13.09 12.55 19.66
N ARG A 68 12.93 12.72 18.35
CA ARG A 68 14.00 13.12 17.44
C ARG A 68 13.93 14.62 17.13
N SER A 69 15.08 15.19 16.76
CA SER A 69 15.15 16.59 16.37
C SER A 69 14.27 16.87 15.15
N GLU A 70 13.47 17.95 15.21
CA GLU A 70 12.62 18.38 14.09
C GLU A 70 13.42 18.95 12.92
N ASN A 71 14.68 19.31 13.15
CA ASN A 71 15.54 19.93 12.13
C ASN A 71 16.28 18.92 11.24
N ILE A 72 15.86 17.67 11.24
CA ILE A 72 16.43 16.65 10.35
C ILE A 72 15.94 16.91 8.92
N PRO A 73 16.84 17.17 7.96
CA PRO A 73 16.44 17.39 6.56
C PRO A 73 15.85 16.12 5.98
N MET A 74 14.65 16.22 5.39
CA MET A 74 13.93 15.09 4.81
C MET A 74 14.53 14.65 3.46
N GLU A 75 14.99 15.59 2.66
CA GLU A 75 15.39 15.41 1.26
C GLU A 75 16.45 14.31 1.05
N PRO A 76 17.52 14.20 1.85
CA PRO A 76 18.53 13.16 1.67
C PRO A 76 17.97 11.75 1.83
N TYR A 77 17.05 11.57 2.77
CA TYR A 77 16.39 10.28 3.01
C TYR A 77 15.38 9.96 1.90
N LEU A 78 14.60 10.96 1.48
CA LEU A 78 13.66 10.83 0.38
C LEU A 78 14.37 10.39 -0.92
N ASN A 79 15.45 11.08 -1.28
CA ASN A 79 16.22 10.77 -2.47
C ASN A 79 16.82 9.36 -2.40
N ARG A 80 17.34 8.93 -1.25
CA ARG A 80 17.85 7.56 -1.06
C ARG A 80 16.76 6.51 -1.26
N LEU A 81 15.59 6.73 -0.71
CA LEU A 81 14.47 5.80 -0.84
C LEU A 81 13.92 5.75 -2.27
N ILE A 82 13.93 6.88 -2.99
CA ILE A 82 13.57 6.93 -4.42
C ILE A 82 14.59 6.14 -5.25
N VAL A 83 15.90 6.37 -5.05
CA VAL A 83 16.96 5.65 -5.78
C VAL A 83 16.90 4.14 -5.55
N ARG A 84 16.55 3.72 -4.32
CA ARG A 84 16.34 2.29 -3.98
C ARG A 84 15.01 1.73 -4.52
N GLY A 85 14.14 2.56 -5.10
CA GLY A 85 12.82 2.16 -5.57
C GLY A 85 11.83 1.81 -4.44
N LEU A 86 12.06 2.30 -3.22
CA LEU A 86 11.18 2.09 -2.06
C LEU A 86 10.12 3.19 -1.91
N ILE A 87 10.33 4.31 -2.58
CA ILE A 87 9.36 5.38 -2.80
C ILE A 87 9.30 5.65 -4.28
N VAL A 88 8.09 5.76 -4.81
CA VAL A 88 7.82 6.15 -6.18
C VAL A 88 7.13 7.50 -6.21
N LYS A 89 7.30 8.23 -7.32
CA LYS A 89 6.68 9.53 -7.53
C LYS A 89 5.97 9.59 -8.87
N GLY A 90 4.87 10.33 -8.91
CA GLY A 90 4.15 10.64 -10.14
C GLY A 90 4.01 12.14 -10.30
N ASP A 91 4.41 12.65 -11.45
CA ASP A 91 4.38 14.07 -11.77
C ASP A 91 3.23 14.36 -12.75
N GLY A 92 2.44 15.41 -12.50
CA GLY A 92 1.33 15.78 -13.37
C GLY A 92 0.97 17.26 -13.32
N LEU A 93 0.12 17.70 -14.23
CA LEU A 93 -0.43 19.06 -14.21
C LEU A 93 -1.57 19.15 -13.20
N THR A 94 -2.35 18.10 -13.09
CA THR A 94 -3.44 17.97 -12.09
C THR A 94 -3.11 16.83 -11.13
N ARG A 95 -3.85 16.79 -10.00
CA ARG A 95 -3.73 15.71 -9.02
C ARG A 95 -4.11 14.35 -9.62
N ILE A 96 -5.09 14.34 -10.50
CA ILE A 96 -5.56 13.13 -11.19
C ILE A 96 -4.48 12.63 -12.16
N ASP A 97 -3.89 13.50 -12.96
CA ASP A 97 -2.83 13.17 -13.89
C ASP A 97 -1.58 12.63 -13.17
N ALA A 98 -1.16 13.30 -12.08
CA ALA A 98 -0.06 12.82 -11.24
C ALA A 98 -0.36 11.44 -10.61
N LEU A 99 -1.62 11.20 -10.21
CA LEU A 99 -2.06 9.92 -9.65
C LEU A 99 -2.02 8.80 -10.70
N TYR A 100 -2.54 9.05 -11.91
CA TYR A 100 -2.48 8.06 -13.00
C TYR A 100 -1.05 7.67 -13.35
N ARG A 101 -0.14 8.63 -13.44
CA ARG A 101 1.27 8.35 -13.70
C ARG A 101 1.93 7.60 -12.56
N LEU A 102 1.65 8.00 -11.30
CA LEU A 102 2.15 7.30 -10.11
C LEU A 102 1.73 5.84 -10.09
N LEU A 103 0.43 5.58 -10.31
CA LEU A 103 -0.14 4.24 -10.23
C LEU A 103 0.18 3.40 -11.47
N GLY A 104 0.31 4.02 -12.66
CA GLY A 104 0.49 3.33 -13.92
C GLY A 104 1.73 2.42 -13.97
N GLU A 105 2.78 2.77 -13.26
CA GLU A 105 4.01 1.99 -13.18
C GLU A 105 4.03 0.97 -12.02
N LEU A 106 2.99 0.95 -11.16
CA LEU A 106 2.92 0.05 -10.01
C LEU A 106 2.25 -1.27 -10.38
N TYR A 107 2.81 -2.35 -9.86
CA TYR A 107 2.24 -3.69 -9.97
C TYR A 107 1.42 -4.03 -8.74
N LEU A 108 0.27 -4.65 -8.96
CA LEU A 108 -0.59 -5.12 -7.89
C LEU A 108 -0.12 -6.49 -7.39
N CYS A 109 0.22 -6.55 -6.11
CA CYS A 109 0.48 -7.80 -5.41
C CYS A 109 -0.67 -8.10 -4.45
N PRO A 110 -1.57 -9.05 -4.75
CA PRO A 110 -2.61 -9.42 -3.80
C PRO A 110 -1.98 -10.00 -2.54
N LEU A 111 -2.28 -9.41 -1.39
CA LEU A 111 -1.87 -9.98 -0.11
C LEU A 111 -2.60 -11.32 0.08
N LYS A 112 -1.85 -12.36 0.39
CA LYS A 112 -2.43 -13.63 0.84
C LYS A 112 -2.90 -13.43 2.28
N ASP A 113 -4.21 -13.39 2.48
CA ASP A 113 -4.79 -13.44 3.81
C ASP A 113 -4.43 -14.78 4.47
N ASN A 114 -3.45 -14.74 5.35
CA ASN A 114 -3.09 -15.91 6.12
C ASN A 114 -3.90 -15.88 7.42
N PHE A 115 -4.97 -16.67 7.48
CA PHE A 115 -5.87 -16.77 8.64
C PHE A 115 -5.11 -16.98 9.95
N ALA A 116 -4.05 -17.79 9.92
CA ALA A 116 -3.20 -18.01 11.08
C ALA A 116 -2.54 -16.71 11.56
N THR A 117 -2.01 -15.90 10.65
CA THR A 117 -1.38 -14.61 11.00
C THR A 117 -2.41 -13.63 11.57
N GLN A 118 -3.61 -13.56 10.99
CA GLN A 118 -4.70 -12.72 11.52
C GLN A 118 -5.11 -13.18 12.92
N LEU A 119 -5.24 -14.48 13.15
CA LEU A 119 -5.59 -15.05 14.44
C LEU A 119 -4.52 -14.73 15.49
N PHE A 120 -3.24 -14.97 15.19
CA PHE A 120 -2.14 -14.63 16.10
C PHE A 120 -2.07 -13.15 16.41
N SER A 121 -2.23 -12.28 15.41
CA SER A 121 -2.26 -10.82 15.61
C SER A 121 -3.43 -10.40 16.50
N CYS A 122 -4.61 -10.97 16.30
CA CYS A 122 -5.81 -10.70 17.10
C CYS A 122 -5.61 -11.13 18.55
N ILE A 123 -5.10 -12.36 18.79
CA ILE A 123 -4.80 -12.87 20.13
C ILE A 123 -3.74 -11.99 20.82
N TYR A 124 -2.68 -11.62 20.11
CA TYR A 124 -1.63 -10.76 20.65
C TYR A 124 -2.15 -9.38 21.07
N LEU A 125 -2.99 -8.74 20.23
CA LEU A 125 -3.60 -7.45 20.55
C LEU A 125 -4.58 -7.55 21.72
N TYR A 126 -5.32 -8.64 21.82
CA TYR A 126 -6.22 -8.92 22.95
C TYR A 126 -5.44 -9.09 24.27
N LEU A 127 -4.36 -9.89 24.27
CA LEU A 127 -3.49 -10.07 25.44
C LEU A 127 -2.83 -8.77 25.88
N LYS A 128 -2.49 -7.88 24.94
CA LYS A 128 -1.98 -6.53 25.21
C LYS A 128 -3.04 -5.53 25.63
N ARG A 129 -4.30 -5.94 25.78
CA ARG A 129 -5.47 -5.10 26.11
C ARG A 129 -5.65 -3.90 25.16
N LYS A 130 -5.25 -4.05 23.91
CA LYS A 130 -5.42 -3.03 22.86
C LYS A 130 -6.73 -3.14 22.12
N ILE A 131 -7.42 -4.28 22.22
CA ILE A 131 -8.73 -4.55 21.62
C ILE A 131 -9.60 -5.27 22.64
N GLU A 132 -10.90 -5.02 22.57
CA GLU A 132 -11.92 -5.70 23.38
C GLU A 132 -12.42 -6.98 22.69
N LYS A 133 -13.10 -7.85 23.46
CA LYS A 133 -13.69 -9.09 22.91
C LYS A 133 -14.69 -8.83 21.76
N THR A 134 -15.40 -7.73 21.85
CA THR A 134 -16.36 -7.26 20.84
C THR A 134 -15.69 -6.94 19.51
N ASP A 135 -14.47 -6.42 19.55
CA ASP A 135 -13.71 -6.00 18.37
C ASP A 135 -13.06 -7.18 17.64
N MET A 136 -12.85 -8.31 18.37
CA MET A 136 -12.29 -9.52 17.74
C MET A 136 -13.13 -10.01 16.56
N ALA A 137 -14.46 -9.87 16.62
CA ALA A 137 -15.34 -10.26 15.54
C ALA A 137 -15.12 -9.43 14.26
N TYR A 138 -14.70 -8.17 14.39
CA TYR A 138 -14.39 -7.31 13.23
C TYR A 138 -13.15 -7.76 12.47
N PHE A 139 -12.14 -8.32 13.15
CA PHE A 139 -10.92 -8.83 12.48
C PHE A 139 -11.18 -9.98 11.53
N PHE A 140 -12.25 -10.76 11.79
CA PHE A 140 -12.60 -11.92 10.98
C PHE A 140 -13.78 -11.68 10.04
N ARG A 141 -14.36 -10.47 10.08
CA ARG A 141 -15.46 -10.11 9.21
C ARG A 141 -14.97 -9.95 7.78
N LYS A 142 -15.31 -10.91 6.94
CA LYS A 142 -15.06 -10.78 5.51
C LYS A 142 -15.96 -9.68 4.95
N VAL A 143 -15.37 -8.60 4.47
CA VAL A 143 -16.10 -7.59 3.69
C VAL A 143 -16.54 -8.24 2.38
N PRO A 144 -17.82 -8.23 2.03
CA PRO A 144 -18.28 -8.80 0.78
C PRO A 144 -17.69 -7.98 -0.37
N LEU A 145 -16.86 -8.63 -1.19
CA LEU A 145 -16.29 -8.03 -2.38
C LEU A 145 -17.36 -7.87 -3.45
N SER A 146 -17.38 -6.73 -4.10
CA SER A 146 -18.20 -6.51 -5.29
C SER A 146 -17.82 -7.48 -6.42
N PRO A 147 -18.68 -7.73 -7.42
CA PRO A 147 -18.33 -8.58 -8.56
C PRO A 147 -17.07 -8.10 -9.28
N MET A 148 -16.90 -6.79 -9.44
CA MET A 148 -15.75 -6.18 -10.09
C MET A 148 -14.45 -6.39 -9.28
N GLU A 149 -14.48 -6.20 -7.96
CA GLU A 149 -13.34 -6.46 -7.09
C GLU A 149 -12.90 -7.92 -7.13
N LYS A 150 -13.84 -8.86 -7.24
CA LYS A 150 -13.51 -10.30 -7.41
C LYS A 150 -12.77 -10.55 -8.73
N VAL A 151 -13.20 -9.94 -9.82
CA VAL A 151 -12.55 -10.05 -11.14
C VAL A 151 -11.14 -9.46 -11.08
N VAL A 152 -10.99 -8.25 -10.54
CA VAL A 152 -9.70 -7.58 -10.35
C VAL A 152 -8.74 -8.44 -9.54
N LEU A 153 -9.19 -8.99 -8.42
CA LEU A 153 -8.37 -9.88 -7.58
C LEU A 153 -8.02 -11.20 -8.29
N GLN A 154 -8.91 -11.75 -9.11
CA GLN A 154 -8.61 -12.95 -9.87
C GLN A 154 -7.53 -12.70 -10.93
N ILE A 155 -7.60 -11.59 -11.64
CA ILE A 155 -6.59 -11.19 -12.63
C ILE A 155 -5.26 -10.98 -11.93
N ALA A 156 -5.22 -10.17 -10.87
CA ALA A 156 -3.99 -9.86 -10.12
C ALA A 156 -3.33 -11.09 -9.45
N LYS A 157 -4.11 -12.14 -9.16
CA LYS A 157 -3.56 -13.42 -8.65
C LYS A 157 -2.90 -14.28 -9.71
N ARG A 158 -3.31 -14.14 -10.97
CA ARG A 158 -2.84 -14.99 -12.07
C ARG A 158 -1.65 -14.40 -12.81
N VAL A 159 -1.62 -13.08 -12.94
CA VAL A 159 -0.63 -12.36 -13.75
C VAL A 159 -0.12 -11.16 -12.96
N GLN A 160 1.18 -10.91 -13.02
CA GLN A 160 1.74 -9.63 -12.59
C GLN A 160 1.29 -8.57 -13.59
N ILE A 161 0.31 -7.79 -13.22
CA ILE A 161 -0.31 -6.76 -14.07
C ILE A 161 -0.07 -5.39 -13.44
N SER A 162 0.29 -4.41 -14.26
CA SER A 162 0.35 -3.02 -13.83
C SER A 162 -1.05 -2.47 -13.57
N THR A 163 -1.15 -1.45 -12.73
CA THR A 163 -2.45 -0.80 -12.50
C THR A 163 -3.02 -0.14 -13.75
N ALA A 164 -2.17 0.32 -14.68
CA ALA A 164 -2.62 0.86 -15.96
C ALA A 164 -3.25 -0.21 -16.86
N GLU A 165 -2.59 -1.36 -16.98
CA GLU A 165 -3.13 -2.51 -17.75
C GLU A 165 -4.42 -3.05 -17.11
N LEU A 166 -4.46 -3.11 -15.77
CA LEU A 166 -5.66 -3.54 -15.06
C LEU A 166 -6.82 -2.58 -15.29
N ALA A 167 -6.58 -1.26 -15.24
CA ALA A 167 -7.61 -0.25 -15.51
C ALA A 167 -8.16 -0.41 -16.95
N ALA A 168 -7.29 -0.58 -17.94
CA ALA A 168 -7.69 -0.84 -19.33
C ALA A 168 -8.52 -2.13 -19.46
N CYS A 169 -8.14 -3.22 -18.77
CA CYS A 169 -8.91 -4.45 -18.74
C CYS A 169 -10.31 -4.25 -18.12
N VAL A 170 -10.39 -3.49 -17.02
CA VAL A 170 -11.66 -3.21 -16.33
C VAL A 170 -12.59 -2.33 -17.20
N GLU A 171 -12.04 -1.31 -17.86
CA GLU A 171 -12.80 -0.49 -18.81
C GLU A 171 -13.35 -1.34 -19.98
N HIS A 172 -12.54 -2.22 -20.54
CA HIS A 172 -12.96 -3.11 -21.62
C HIS A 172 -14.07 -4.07 -21.17
N LEU A 173 -13.97 -4.63 -19.96
CA LEU A 173 -15.01 -5.49 -19.38
C LEU A 173 -16.30 -4.73 -19.10
N SER A 174 -16.23 -3.48 -18.65
CA SER A 174 -17.40 -2.63 -18.41
C SER A 174 -18.12 -2.28 -19.71
N LEU A 175 -17.39 -2.02 -20.79
CA LEU A 175 -17.95 -1.77 -22.12
C LEU A 175 -18.65 -3.00 -22.70
N ILE A 176 -18.11 -4.21 -22.49
CA ILE A 176 -18.75 -5.46 -22.90
C ILE A 176 -20.06 -5.69 -22.13
N HIS A 177 -20.10 -5.40 -20.83
CA HIS A 177 -21.33 -5.53 -20.03
C HIS A 177 -22.42 -4.50 -20.42
N ILE A 178 -22.02 -3.31 -20.87
CA ILE A 178 -22.96 -2.29 -21.34
C ILE A 178 -23.46 -2.62 -22.78
N SER A 179 -22.63 -3.29 -23.57
CA SER A 179 -22.97 -3.66 -24.97
C SER A 179 -23.72 -4.98 -25.11
N GLU A 180 -23.97 -5.73 -24.05
CA GLU A 180 -24.93 -6.83 -24.03
C GLU A 180 -26.30 -6.34 -23.51
N PRO A 181 -27.15 -5.71 -24.37
CA PRO A 181 -28.52 -5.49 -23.98
C PRO A 181 -29.26 -6.81 -24.13
N THR A 182 -29.64 -7.38 -22.98
CA THR A 182 -30.82 -8.25 -22.85
C THR A 182 -31.04 -9.28 -23.98
N ARG A 183 -30.19 -10.29 -24.04
CA ARG A 183 -30.56 -11.57 -24.67
C ARG A 183 -31.17 -12.53 -23.66
N HIS A 184 -32.16 -12.08 -22.92
CA HIS A 184 -33.00 -12.98 -22.16
C HIS A 184 -34.43 -12.43 -22.22
N LEU A 185 -35.24 -13.14 -22.99
CA LEU A 185 -36.63 -13.47 -22.80
C LEU A 185 -37.31 -13.59 -24.19
N ARG A 186 -37.14 -14.74 -24.80
CA ARG A 186 -38.20 -15.37 -25.57
C ARG A 186 -38.27 -16.81 -25.12
N ILE A 187 -39.10 -17.04 -24.14
CA ILE A 187 -39.72 -18.34 -23.89
C ILE A 187 -41.08 -18.28 -24.55
N SER A 188 -41.20 -19.04 -25.60
CA SER A 188 -42.51 -19.45 -26.15
C SER A 188 -42.86 -20.76 -25.51
#